data_206e66d7ec14354f15508c604485f1cd
#
_entry.id   206e66d7ec14354f15508c604485f1cd
#
_cell.length_a   1.000
_cell.length_b   1.000
_cell.length_c   1.000
_cell.angle_alpha   90.00
_cell.angle_beta   90.00
_cell.angle_gamma   90.00
#
_symmetry.space_group_name_H-M   'P 1'
#
loop_
_entity.id
_entity.type
_entity.pdbx_description
1 polymer ?
#
loop_
_entity_poly.entity_id
_entity_poly.type
_entity_poly.pdbx_seq_one_letter_code
_entity_poly.pdbx_strand_id
1 'polypeptide(L)'
;MSEPTSTTTNAIADTPEDQAPPAGPATKPRSLRVRILSSMGFAAVAIVGVLVVLYAWQLPPFSSAVETTENALVRGQVTIIGPQLSGYVHEVPVQDFQFVKAGDLLVRLDDRIYRQRLDQALAQLAVQQAALANVVQQRNSAEATITLRQAALADSQAQARKSAADLRRNEALIKDGSVSQRELDLSRAASAQTNAAVAQARASLEIARQDLQTVVVNRGSLEAAVANAEAAVQLARIDLSNTRVVAPRDGQLGQIGVRLGAYVNSGAQLMALVPDQKWVIANLKETQMDKVRVGQPASFTVDALGHRRFLGHVERISPATGSEFSLLQADNATGNFVKIAQRVPVRITVDPGQPESERLRPGMSVVVSIDTAGEHGQSQ
;
A
#
# COMPACT_ATOMS: atom_id res chain seq x y z
N MET A 1 32.10 -24.17 69.60
CA MET A 1 32.60 -25.39 70.31
C MET A 1 33.69 -25.95 69.42
N SER A 2 34.83 -25.66 69.81
CA SER A 2 35.99 -26.44 70.16
C SER A 2 36.97 -26.63 69.02
N GLU A 3 37.95 -25.78 69.02
CA GLU A 3 39.37 -26.14 68.88
C GLU A 3 39.71 -27.23 69.91
N PRO A 4 40.87 -27.90 69.88
CA PRO A 4 42.18 -27.31 69.72
C PRO A 4 43.30 -28.22 69.13
N THR A 5 44.36 -27.61 68.81
CA THR A 5 45.75 -27.67 69.43
C THR A 5 46.71 -28.71 68.87
N SER A 6 47.78 -28.22 68.32
CA SER A 6 49.16 -28.19 68.80
C SER A 6 49.93 -29.52 68.68
N THR A 7 51.23 -29.60 68.30
CA THR A 7 52.39 -29.13 68.96
C THR A 7 53.63 -29.53 68.12
N THR A 8 54.52 -28.63 67.79
CA THR A 8 55.90 -28.48 68.13
C THR A 8 56.76 -29.72 68.44
N THR A 9 57.93 -29.83 67.80
CA THR A 9 59.23 -29.96 68.45
C THR A 9 60.35 -30.20 67.43
N ASN A 10 61.21 -29.24 67.25
CA ASN A 10 62.58 -29.02 67.50
C ASN A 10 63.48 -30.25 67.61
N ALA A 11 64.64 -30.26 66.90
CA ALA A 11 66.02 -30.24 67.42
C ALA A 11 66.97 -30.70 66.35
N ILE A 12 67.92 -29.85 66.02
CA ILE A 12 69.37 -29.76 66.36
C ILE A 12 70.31 -30.62 65.50
N ALA A 13 71.11 -29.89 64.70
CA ALA A 13 72.51 -29.90 64.44
C ALA A 13 73.25 -31.27 64.18
N ASP A 14 73.92 -31.30 63.03
CA ASP A 14 75.38 -31.39 63.02
C ASP A 14 75.98 -31.12 61.63
N THR A 15 76.98 -30.25 61.58
CA THR A 15 77.94 -30.13 60.47
C THR A 15 79.11 -31.04 60.83
N PRO A 16 79.80 -31.69 59.87
CA PRO A 16 80.97 -31.08 59.28
C PRO A 16 81.32 -31.53 57.82
N GLU A 17 82.24 -30.78 57.29
CA GLU A 17 83.42 -31.11 56.45
C GLU A 17 83.22 -31.16 54.91
N ASP A 18 83.67 -30.10 54.35
CA ASP A 18 84.64 -29.84 53.32
C ASP A 18 85.12 -31.05 52.46
N GLN A 19 84.65 -31.07 51.16
CA GLN A 19 85.45 -31.67 50.09
C GLN A 19 85.14 -30.97 48.75
N ALA A 20 86.23 -30.37 48.19
CA ALA A 20 86.17 -29.72 46.86
C ALA A 20 85.79 -30.69 45.70
N PRO A 21 84.97 -30.27 44.74
CA PRO A 21 84.76 -31.09 43.58
C PRO A 21 85.78 -30.94 42.51
N PRO A 22 86.06 -32.01 41.72
CA PRO A 22 87.06 -32.00 40.65
C PRO A 22 86.60 -31.19 39.43
N ALA A 23 87.52 -30.55 38.78
CA ALA A 23 87.39 -29.73 37.59
C ALA A 23 86.71 -30.51 36.43
N GLY A 24 85.55 -30.05 35.99
CA GLY A 24 84.89 -30.51 34.77
C GLY A 24 85.53 -29.96 33.49
N PRO A 25 85.40 -30.65 32.36
CA PRO A 25 86.17 -30.31 31.15
C PRO A 25 85.63 -28.99 30.51
N ALA A 26 86.60 -28.17 30.08
CA ALA A 26 86.40 -26.90 29.40
C ALA A 26 85.56 -27.06 28.14
N THR A 27 84.34 -26.51 28.13
CA THR A 27 83.53 -26.39 26.93
C THR A 27 84.09 -25.29 26.02
N LYS A 28 84.52 -25.69 24.82
CA LYS A 28 84.96 -24.78 23.76
C LYS A 28 83.88 -23.76 23.42
N PRO A 29 84.21 -22.47 23.21
CA PRO A 29 83.19 -21.45 22.83
C PRO A 29 82.68 -21.78 21.47
N ARG A 30 81.32 -22.06 21.37
CA ARG A 30 80.60 -22.19 20.13
C ARG A 30 80.72 -20.90 19.34
N SER A 31 81.21 -21.05 18.06
CA SER A 31 81.38 -19.92 17.15
C SER A 31 80.12 -19.03 17.07
N LEU A 32 80.28 -17.71 17.00
CA LEU A 32 79.25 -16.70 16.93
C LEU A 32 78.24 -17.06 15.85
N ARG A 33 78.65 -17.68 14.74
CA ARG A 33 77.77 -18.10 13.64
C ARG A 33 76.69 -19.14 14.05
N VAL A 34 77.03 -20.09 14.93
CA VAL A 34 76.07 -21.11 15.42
C VAL A 34 75.09 -20.52 16.42
N ARG A 35 75.46 -19.53 17.22
CA ARG A 35 74.53 -18.80 18.09
C ARG A 35 73.55 -17.94 17.29
N ILE A 36 74.01 -17.26 16.24
CA ILE A 36 73.12 -16.46 15.35
C ILE A 36 72.23 -17.39 14.60
N LEU A 37 72.67 -18.55 14.11
CA LEU A 37 71.76 -19.49 13.38
C LEU A 37 70.75 -20.14 14.32
N SER A 38 71.10 -20.46 15.56
CA SER A 38 70.10 -21.00 16.51
C SER A 38 69.10 -19.95 17.02
N SER A 39 69.57 -18.69 17.20
CA SER A 39 68.63 -17.60 17.54
C SER A 39 67.67 -17.23 16.36
N MET A 40 68.16 -17.30 15.12
CA MET A 40 67.28 -17.15 13.93
C MET A 40 66.28 -18.30 13.81
N GLY A 41 66.68 -19.54 14.07
CA GLY A 41 65.77 -20.68 14.11
C GLY A 41 64.68 -20.55 15.18
N PHE A 42 65.07 -20.08 16.38
CA PHE A 42 64.13 -19.85 17.46
C PHE A 42 63.19 -18.69 17.15
N ALA A 43 63.66 -17.61 16.55
CA ALA A 43 62.84 -16.48 16.07
C ALA A 43 61.89 -16.90 14.97
N ALA A 44 62.34 -17.74 14.02
CA ALA A 44 61.46 -18.26 12.96
C ALA A 44 60.31 -19.14 13.52
N VAL A 45 60.60 -20.02 14.49
CA VAL A 45 59.60 -20.84 15.16
C VAL A 45 58.62 -19.97 15.97
N ALA A 46 59.13 -18.92 16.66
CA ALA A 46 58.27 -17.98 17.38
C ALA A 46 57.35 -17.19 16.45
N ILE A 47 57.86 -16.73 15.30
CA ILE A 47 57.05 -16.04 14.28
C ILE A 47 55.99 -16.98 13.72
N VAL A 48 56.34 -18.22 13.38
CA VAL A 48 55.35 -19.21 12.92
C VAL A 48 54.32 -19.50 14.00
N GLY A 49 54.75 -19.62 15.27
CA GLY A 49 53.81 -19.80 16.39
C GLY A 49 52.83 -18.62 16.54
N VAL A 50 53.32 -17.38 16.44
CA VAL A 50 52.50 -16.17 16.46
C VAL A 50 51.57 -16.14 15.26
N LEU A 51 52.04 -16.48 14.05
CA LEU A 51 51.19 -16.54 12.85
C LEU A 51 50.10 -17.62 12.97
N VAL A 52 50.42 -18.79 13.55
CA VAL A 52 49.42 -19.84 13.80
C VAL A 52 48.37 -19.39 14.82
N VAL A 53 48.79 -18.69 15.88
CA VAL A 53 47.84 -18.13 16.87
C VAL A 53 46.99 -17.05 16.26
N LEU A 54 47.55 -16.12 15.47
CA LEU A 54 46.82 -15.09 14.74
C LEU A 54 45.83 -15.70 13.73
N TYR A 55 46.23 -16.76 13.04
CA TYR A 55 45.38 -17.51 12.13
C TYR A 55 44.26 -18.24 12.89
N ALA A 56 44.56 -18.95 13.96
CA ALA A 56 43.57 -19.71 14.76
C ALA A 56 42.55 -18.80 15.43
N TRP A 57 42.94 -17.59 15.83
CA TRP A 57 42.05 -16.62 16.47
C TRP A 57 41.50 -15.56 15.50
N GLN A 58 41.77 -15.71 14.20
CA GLN A 58 41.31 -14.78 13.14
C GLN A 58 41.62 -13.31 13.45
N LEU A 59 42.78 -13.06 14.07
CA LEU A 59 43.25 -11.69 14.32
C LEU A 59 43.95 -11.12 13.08
N PRO A 60 43.98 -9.79 12.88
CA PRO A 60 44.68 -9.19 11.75
C PRO A 60 46.14 -9.71 11.65
N PRO A 61 46.62 -10.09 10.44
CA PRO A 61 46.07 -9.92 9.08
C PRO A 61 45.14 -11.02 8.57
N PHE A 62 44.79 -12.01 9.41
CA PHE A 62 43.96 -13.17 9.04
C PHE A 62 42.49 -13.00 9.39
N SER A 63 42.04 -11.78 9.72
CA SER A 63 40.60 -11.52 9.91
C SER A 63 39.81 -11.80 8.61
N SER A 64 38.84 -12.70 8.65
CA SER A 64 37.98 -12.95 7.50
C SER A 64 37.17 -11.69 7.17
N ALA A 65 37.24 -11.29 5.91
CA ALA A 65 36.42 -10.19 5.40
C ALA A 65 34.95 -10.62 5.14
N VAL A 66 34.56 -11.82 5.61
CA VAL A 66 33.22 -12.38 5.37
C VAL A 66 32.47 -12.47 6.69
N GLU A 67 31.34 -11.77 6.76
CA GLU A 67 30.43 -11.84 7.88
C GLU A 67 29.33 -12.89 7.61
N THR A 68 29.20 -13.87 8.53
CA THR A 68 28.29 -15.00 8.35
C THR A 68 27.23 -15.03 9.43
N THR A 69 25.99 -15.40 9.03
CA THR A 69 24.88 -15.63 9.95
C THR A 69 24.05 -16.84 9.52
N GLU A 70 23.70 -17.68 10.49
CA GLU A 70 22.76 -18.79 10.31
C GLU A 70 21.31 -18.36 10.61
N ASN A 71 21.13 -17.18 11.22
CA ASN A 71 19.80 -16.64 11.48
C ASN A 71 19.31 -15.86 10.25
N ALA A 72 18.98 -16.60 9.21
CA ALA A 72 18.46 -16.02 7.97
C ALA A 72 17.39 -16.92 7.37
N LEU A 73 16.42 -16.28 6.71
CA LEU A 73 15.25 -16.93 6.11
C LEU A 73 15.00 -16.36 4.72
N VAL A 74 14.59 -17.24 3.80
CA VAL A 74 13.97 -16.81 2.55
C VAL A 74 12.62 -16.18 2.86
N ARG A 75 12.36 -15.00 2.31
CA ARG A 75 11.06 -14.29 2.42
C ARG A 75 10.49 -14.05 1.04
N GLY A 76 9.19 -13.87 0.98
CA GLY A 76 8.43 -13.49 -0.20
C GLY A 76 7.18 -12.73 0.23
N GLN A 77 6.60 -11.98 -0.69
CA GLN A 77 5.37 -11.25 -0.40
C GLN A 77 4.17 -12.19 -0.53
N VAL A 78 3.86 -12.94 0.53
CA VAL A 78 2.65 -13.78 0.57
C VAL A 78 1.43 -12.86 0.65
N THR A 79 0.54 -12.97 -0.33
CA THR A 79 -0.72 -12.21 -0.37
C THR A 79 -1.87 -13.11 0.00
N ILE A 80 -2.62 -12.73 1.02
CA ILE A 80 -3.85 -13.43 1.42
C ILE A 80 -4.97 -12.99 0.49
N ILE A 81 -5.62 -13.93 -0.18
CA ILE A 81 -6.77 -13.71 -1.06
C ILE A 81 -8.05 -13.98 -0.27
N GLY A 82 -8.95 -13.00 -0.30
CA GLY A 82 -10.27 -13.08 0.31
C GLY A 82 -11.33 -12.42 -0.55
N PRO A 83 -12.63 -12.78 -0.36
CA PRO A 83 -13.73 -12.17 -1.08
C PRO A 83 -14.03 -10.79 -0.50
N GLN A 84 -14.48 -9.86 -1.34
CA GLN A 84 -14.99 -8.56 -0.89
C GLN A 84 -16.46 -8.63 -0.46
N LEU A 85 -17.17 -9.67 -0.89
CA LEU A 85 -18.60 -9.89 -0.63
C LEU A 85 -18.80 -11.23 0.08
N SER A 86 -19.89 -11.33 0.84
CA SER A 86 -20.30 -12.57 1.47
C SER A 86 -21.23 -13.35 0.54
N GLY A 87 -21.12 -14.68 0.53
CA GLY A 87 -21.97 -15.53 -0.28
C GLY A 87 -21.56 -17.00 -0.28
N TYR A 88 -22.35 -17.84 -0.96
CA TYR A 88 -22.01 -19.24 -1.17
C TYR A 88 -21.00 -19.37 -2.32
N VAL A 89 -20.03 -20.25 -2.16
CA VAL A 89 -19.08 -20.58 -3.21
C VAL A 89 -19.74 -21.46 -4.25
N HIS A 90 -19.81 -20.95 -5.47
CA HIS A 90 -20.42 -21.63 -6.62
C HIS A 90 -19.39 -22.48 -7.40
N GLU A 91 -18.12 -22.06 -7.42
CA GLU A 91 -17.05 -22.72 -8.17
C GLU A 91 -15.68 -22.39 -7.62
N VAL A 92 -14.78 -23.38 -7.62
CA VAL A 92 -13.35 -23.22 -7.32
C VAL A 92 -12.58 -23.94 -8.44
N PRO A 93 -12.22 -23.24 -9.53
CA PRO A 93 -11.60 -23.86 -10.72
C PRO A 93 -10.11 -24.15 -10.56
N VAL A 94 -9.50 -23.82 -9.44
CA VAL A 94 -8.07 -23.96 -9.16
C VAL A 94 -7.80 -25.07 -8.13
N GLN A 95 -6.55 -25.59 -8.16
CA GLN A 95 -6.08 -26.62 -7.25
C GLN A 95 -4.99 -26.12 -6.30
N ASP A 96 -4.78 -26.83 -5.19
CA ASP A 96 -3.70 -26.55 -4.25
C ASP A 96 -2.35 -26.51 -4.98
N PHE A 97 -1.54 -25.50 -4.70
CA PHE A 97 -0.20 -25.29 -5.23
C PHE A 97 -0.11 -25.03 -6.75
N GLN A 98 -1.22 -24.75 -7.40
CA GLN A 98 -1.27 -24.42 -8.82
C GLN A 98 -0.62 -23.05 -9.09
N PHE A 99 0.09 -22.92 -10.24
CA PHE A 99 0.50 -21.62 -10.75
C PHE A 99 -0.67 -20.92 -11.43
N VAL A 100 -0.83 -19.64 -11.14
CA VAL A 100 -1.87 -18.77 -11.71
C VAL A 100 -1.28 -17.47 -12.22
N LYS A 101 -1.93 -16.89 -13.21
CA LYS A 101 -1.60 -15.58 -13.76
C LYS A 101 -2.55 -14.51 -13.20
N ALA A 102 -2.12 -13.27 -13.27
CA ALA A 102 -2.98 -12.12 -12.94
C ALA A 102 -4.28 -12.18 -13.76
N GLY A 103 -5.43 -12.05 -13.08
CA GLY A 103 -6.75 -12.14 -13.70
C GLY A 103 -7.37 -13.54 -13.76
N ASP A 104 -6.62 -14.61 -13.46
CA ASP A 104 -7.19 -15.96 -13.40
C ASP A 104 -8.25 -16.06 -12.32
N LEU A 105 -9.37 -16.73 -12.64
CA LEU A 105 -10.47 -16.95 -11.71
C LEU A 105 -10.05 -17.97 -10.64
N LEU A 106 -10.11 -17.56 -9.38
CA LEU A 106 -9.77 -18.40 -8.23
C LEU A 106 -11.01 -19.00 -7.55
N VAL A 107 -12.01 -18.14 -7.34
CA VAL A 107 -13.28 -18.53 -6.71
C VAL A 107 -14.40 -17.72 -7.35
N ARG A 108 -15.53 -18.36 -7.60
CA ARG A 108 -16.76 -17.70 -8.00
C ARG A 108 -17.83 -17.90 -6.93
N LEU A 109 -18.37 -16.80 -6.44
CA LEU A 109 -19.51 -16.81 -5.53
C LEU A 109 -20.82 -16.91 -6.33
N ASP A 110 -21.90 -17.30 -5.68
CA ASP A 110 -23.25 -17.26 -6.26
C ASP A 110 -23.63 -15.82 -6.58
N ASP A 111 -23.76 -15.52 -7.86
CA ASP A 111 -23.95 -14.17 -8.36
C ASP A 111 -25.43 -13.82 -8.64
N ARG A 112 -26.37 -14.76 -8.40
CA ARG A 112 -27.79 -14.56 -8.74
C ARG A 112 -28.41 -13.34 -8.07
N ILE A 113 -28.13 -13.13 -6.79
CA ILE A 113 -28.62 -11.96 -6.04
C ILE A 113 -28.01 -10.68 -6.58
N TYR A 114 -26.73 -10.68 -6.93
CA TYR A 114 -26.01 -9.49 -7.43
C TYR A 114 -26.46 -9.13 -8.84
N ARG A 115 -26.73 -10.11 -9.71
CA ARG A 115 -27.37 -9.88 -11.01
C ARG A 115 -28.73 -9.24 -10.86
N GLN A 116 -29.57 -9.77 -9.98
CA GLN A 116 -30.92 -9.21 -9.72
C GLN A 116 -30.85 -7.76 -9.20
N ARG A 117 -29.86 -7.44 -8.36
CA ARG A 117 -29.61 -6.05 -7.90
C ARG A 117 -29.20 -5.13 -9.05
N LEU A 118 -28.34 -5.62 -9.96
CA LEU A 118 -27.95 -4.86 -11.14
C LEU A 118 -29.19 -4.60 -12.05
N ASP A 119 -29.99 -5.62 -12.31
CA ASP A 119 -31.21 -5.49 -13.11
C ASP A 119 -32.20 -4.49 -12.49
N GLN A 120 -32.37 -4.52 -11.17
CA GLN A 120 -33.19 -3.54 -10.44
C GLN A 120 -32.63 -2.11 -10.57
N ALA A 121 -31.33 -1.92 -10.45
CA ALA A 121 -30.71 -0.61 -10.62
C ALA A 121 -30.83 -0.09 -12.04
N LEU A 122 -30.70 -0.96 -13.07
CA LEU A 122 -30.93 -0.61 -14.48
C LEU A 122 -32.37 -0.20 -14.73
N ALA A 123 -33.35 -0.92 -14.17
CA ALA A 123 -34.77 -0.55 -14.29
C ALA A 123 -35.04 0.82 -13.65
N GLN A 124 -34.45 1.09 -12.49
CA GLN A 124 -34.58 2.40 -11.82
C GLN A 124 -33.93 3.53 -12.65
N LEU A 125 -32.79 3.30 -13.27
CA LEU A 125 -32.18 4.27 -14.20
C LEU A 125 -33.09 4.55 -15.39
N ALA A 126 -33.71 3.54 -16.00
CA ALA A 126 -34.61 3.70 -17.10
C ALA A 126 -35.84 4.57 -16.72
N VAL A 127 -36.37 4.43 -15.50
CA VAL A 127 -37.46 5.27 -14.97
C VAL A 127 -37.02 6.75 -14.89
N GLN A 128 -35.85 7.04 -14.37
CA GLN A 128 -35.33 8.42 -14.26
C GLN A 128 -35.05 9.03 -15.65
N GLN A 129 -34.49 8.25 -16.56
CA GLN A 129 -34.28 8.70 -17.94
C GLN A 129 -35.59 9.01 -18.67
N ALA A 130 -36.66 8.20 -18.48
CA ALA A 130 -37.96 8.47 -19.03
C ALA A 130 -38.58 9.74 -18.42
N ALA A 131 -38.43 9.98 -17.12
CA ALA A 131 -38.88 11.20 -16.46
C ALA A 131 -38.15 12.44 -17.03
N LEU A 132 -36.84 12.37 -17.23
CA LEU A 132 -36.06 13.45 -17.87
C LEU A 132 -36.50 13.71 -19.31
N ALA A 133 -36.78 12.65 -20.08
CA ALA A 133 -37.27 12.78 -21.45
C ALA A 133 -38.64 13.50 -21.51
N ASN A 134 -39.52 13.27 -20.54
CA ASN A 134 -40.83 13.95 -20.44
C ASN A 134 -40.66 15.45 -20.20
N VAL A 135 -39.63 15.93 -19.54
CA VAL A 135 -39.40 17.38 -19.32
C VAL A 135 -39.15 18.12 -20.62
N VAL A 136 -38.58 17.48 -21.64
CA VAL A 136 -38.41 18.08 -22.97
C VAL A 136 -39.79 18.44 -23.57
N GLN A 137 -40.75 17.56 -23.42
CA GLN A 137 -42.14 17.84 -23.90
C GLN A 137 -42.80 18.94 -23.07
N GLN A 138 -42.63 18.94 -21.75
CA GLN A 138 -43.12 20.00 -20.88
C GLN A 138 -42.53 21.36 -21.24
N ARG A 139 -41.23 21.42 -21.52
CA ARG A 139 -40.58 22.64 -21.98
C ARG A 139 -41.17 23.15 -23.31
N ASN A 140 -41.31 22.26 -24.30
CA ASN A 140 -41.91 22.63 -25.59
C ASN A 140 -43.33 23.18 -25.44
N SER A 141 -44.14 22.58 -24.54
CA SER A 141 -45.47 23.05 -24.21
C SER A 141 -45.48 24.44 -23.55
N ALA A 142 -44.56 24.68 -22.60
CA ALA A 142 -44.39 25.98 -21.94
C ALA A 142 -43.93 27.06 -22.94
N GLU A 143 -43.01 26.76 -23.86
CA GLU A 143 -42.57 27.67 -24.92
C GLU A 143 -43.70 28.03 -25.88
N ALA A 144 -44.56 27.04 -26.26
CA ALA A 144 -45.76 27.28 -27.06
C ALA A 144 -46.76 28.20 -26.33
N THR A 145 -46.94 27.99 -25.01
CA THR A 145 -47.78 28.85 -24.17
C THR A 145 -47.24 30.28 -24.11
N ILE A 146 -45.96 30.51 -24.01
CA ILE A 146 -45.34 31.83 -24.07
C ILE A 146 -45.65 32.50 -25.42
N THR A 147 -45.53 31.77 -26.53
CA THR A 147 -45.82 32.27 -27.86
C THR A 147 -47.29 32.71 -27.98
N LEU A 148 -48.23 31.91 -27.43
CA LEU A 148 -49.66 32.26 -27.38
C LEU A 148 -49.88 33.54 -26.56
N ARG A 149 -49.28 33.70 -25.39
CA ARG A 149 -49.43 34.89 -24.53
C ARG A 149 -48.77 36.13 -25.17
N GLN A 150 -47.68 35.98 -25.93
CA GLN A 150 -47.08 37.06 -26.70
C GLN A 150 -48.02 37.57 -27.78
N ALA A 151 -48.71 36.69 -28.51
CA ALA A 151 -49.70 37.06 -29.50
C ALA A 151 -50.93 37.80 -28.88
N ALA A 152 -51.39 37.32 -27.71
CA ALA A 152 -52.48 37.99 -26.96
C ALA A 152 -52.08 39.38 -26.45
N LEU A 153 -50.85 39.55 -26.02
CA LEU A 153 -50.29 40.86 -25.64
C LEU A 153 -50.20 41.79 -26.84
N ALA A 154 -49.81 41.32 -28.02
CA ALA A 154 -49.74 42.11 -29.23
C ALA A 154 -51.10 42.59 -29.68
N ASP A 155 -52.11 41.73 -29.57
CA ASP A 155 -53.49 42.09 -29.83
C ASP A 155 -54.03 43.17 -28.87
N SER A 156 -53.87 42.98 -27.55
CA SER A 156 -54.23 43.97 -26.54
C SER A 156 -53.55 45.33 -26.76
N GLN A 157 -52.25 45.31 -27.15
CA GLN A 157 -51.49 46.52 -27.47
C GLN A 157 -52.10 47.23 -28.75
N ALA A 158 -52.48 46.47 -29.76
CA ALA A 158 -53.12 47.04 -30.97
C ALA A 158 -54.48 47.73 -30.64
N GLN A 159 -55.27 47.09 -29.79
CA GLN A 159 -56.51 47.64 -29.28
C GLN A 159 -56.28 48.95 -28.47
N ALA A 160 -55.30 48.94 -27.58
CA ALA A 160 -54.96 50.11 -26.79
C ALA A 160 -54.39 51.24 -27.67
N ARG A 161 -53.66 50.98 -28.72
CA ARG A 161 -53.16 52.00 -29.68
C ARG A 161 -54.40 52.62 -30.44
N LYS A 162 -55.38 51.79 -30.85
CA LYS A 162 -56.62 52.25 -31.50
C LYS A 162 -57.38 53.15 -30.56
N SER A 163 -57.71 52.74 -29.35
CA SER A 163 -58.55 53.54 -28.42
C SER A 163 -57.83 54.82 -27.97
N ALA A 164 -56.49 54.78 -27.82
CA ALA A 164 -55.72 55.98 -27.54
C ALA A 164 -55.69 56.98 -28.71
N ALA A 165 -55.74 56.53 -29.97
CA ALA A 165 -55.87 57.38 -31.14
C ALA A 165 -57.25 58.00 -31.21
N ASP A 166 -58.30 57.23 -30.92
CA ASP A 166 -59.67 57.72 -30.89
C ASP A 166 -59.88 58.74 -29.76
N LEU A 167 -59.35 58.49 -28.56
CA LEU A 167 -59.36 59.47 -27.47
C LEU A 167 -58.70 60.78 -27.87
N ARG A 168 -57.48 60.73 -28.40
CA ARG A 168 -56.74 61.95 -28.88
C ARG A 168 -57.54 62.73 -29.90
N ARG A 169 -58.26 62.05 -30.83
CA ARG A 169 -59.10 62.65 -31.82
C ARG A 169 -60.23 63.35 -31.13
N ASN A 170 -60.98 62.70 -30.20
CA ASN A 170 -62.09 63.27 -29.47
C ASN A 170 -61.66 64.44 -28.56
N GLU A 171 -60.53 64.39 -27.97
CA GLU A 171 -59.87 65.50 -27.18
C GLU A 171 -59.61 66.74 -28.06
N ALA A 172 -59.27 66.55 -29.31
CA ALA A 172 -59.16 67.67 -30.25
C ALA A 172 -60.50 68.26 -30.68
N LEU A 173 -61.43 67.41 -31.04
CA LEU A 173 -62.72 67.79 -31.56
C LEU A 173 -63.71 68.43 -30.54
N ILE A 174 -63.50 68.13 -29.21
CA ILE A 174 -64.29 68.74 -28.15
C ILE A 174 -64.08 70.27 -28.06
N LYS A 175 -62.83 70.69 -28.38
CA LYS A 175 -62.47 72.12 -28.36
C LYS A 175 -63.26 72.94 -29.38
N ASP A 176 -63.64 72.35 -30.48
CA ASP A 176 -64.39 72.94 -31.56
C ASP A 176 -65.89 72.65 -31.44
N GLY A 177 -66.35 72.01 -30.34
CA GLY A 177 -67.76 71.67 -30.11
C GLY A 177 -68.31 70.58 -31.02
N SER A 178 -67.48 69.87 -31.78
CA SER A 178 -67.81 68.84 -32.74
C SER A 178 -68.27 67.49 -32.14
N VAL A 179 -67.91 67.25 -30.85
CA VAL A 179 -68.27 66.04 -30.05
C VAL A 179 -68.86 66.44 -28.70
N SER A 180 -69.69 65.59 -28.10
CA SER A 180 -70.25 65.81 -26.77
C SER A 180 -69.35 65.40 -25.64
N GLN A 181 -69.51 66.00 -24.45
CA GLN A 181 -68.77 65.58 -23.23
C GLN A 181 -68.91 64.08 -22.92
N ARG A 182 -70.16 63.55 -23.14
CA ARG A 182 -70.42 62.13 -22.98
C ARG A 182 -69.54 61.23 -23.87
N GLU A 183 -69.34 61.64 -25.13
CA GLU A 183 -68.52 60.94 -26.12
C GLU A 183 -67.06 60.92 -25.70
N LEU A 184 -66.57 62.06 -25.19
CA LEU A 184 -65.19 62.16 -24.65
C LEU A 184 -65.02 61.26 -23.41
N ASP A 185 -66.04 61.23 -22.51
CA ASP A 185 -65.97 60.38 -21.31
C ASP A 185 -66.04 58.89 -21.65
N LEU A 186 -66.80 58.50 -22.67
CA LEU A 186 -66.80 57.14 -23.19
C LEU A 186 -65.42 56.75 -23.80
N SER A 187 -64.81 57.64 -24.53
CA SER A 187 -63.43 57.41 -25.10
C SER A 187 -62.38 57.29 -24.02
N ARG A 188 -62.47 58.09 -22.97
CA ARG A 188 -61.59 58.00 -21.80
C ARG A 188 -61.74 56.64 -21.10
N ALA A 189 -62.97 56.21 -20.86
CA ALA A 189 -63.29 54.93 -20.26
C ALA A 189 -62.74 53.74 -21.12
N ALA A 190 -62.98 53.80 -22.44
CA ALA A 190 -62.49 52.82 -23.42
C ALA A 190 -60.91 52.74 -23.42
N SER A 191 -60.22 53.89 -23.37
CA SER A 191 -58.77 53.94 -23.29
C SER A 191 -58.24 53.35 -21.96
N ALA A 192 -58.90 53.69 -20.85
CA ALA A 192 -58.55 53.11 -19.55
C ALA A 192 -58.74 51.58 -19.52
N GLN A 193 -59.87 51.10 -20.07
CA GLN A 193 -60.20 49.68 -20.17
C GLN A 193 -59.16 48.91 -21.01
N THR A 194 -58.77 49.43 -22.18
CA THR A 194 -57.78 48.76 -23.05
C THR A 194 -56.37 48.77 -22.44
N ASN A 195 -55.96 49.82 -21.73
CA ASN A 195 -54.70 49.90 -21.01
C ASN A 195 -54.66 48.87 -19.86
N ALA A 196 -55.80 48.66 -19.14
CA ALA A 196 -55.91 47.60 -18.15
C ALA A 196 -55.80 46.21 -18.78
N ALA A 197 -56.35 45.99 -19.97
CA ALA A 197 -56.19 44.73 -20.71
C ALA A 197 -54.72 44.45 -21.12
N VAL A 198 -53.98 45.50 -21.54
CA VAL A 198 -52.53 45.37 -21.80
C VAL A 198 -51.74 44.95 -20.52
N ALA A 199 -52.09 45.59 -19.40
CA ALA A 199 -51.47 45.26 -18.14
C ALA A 199 -51.77 43.77 -17.73
N GLN A 200 -53.00 43.33 -17.92
CA GLN A 200 -53.42 41.94 -17.69
C GLN A 200 -52.68 40.95 -18.62
N ALA A 201 -52.61 41.28 -19.93
CA ALA A 201 -51.83 40.42 -20.88
C ALA A 201 -50.37 40.33 -20.60
N ARG A 202 -49.71 41.44 -20.14
CA ARG A 202 -48.31 41.46 -19.69
C ARG A 202 -48.11 40.55 -18.48
N ALA A 203 -48.99 40.65 -17.47
CA ALA A 203 -48.90 39.79 -16.28
C ALA A 203 -49.06 38.30 -16.64
N SER A 204 -50.01 38.01 -17.57
CA SER A 204 -50.18 36.62 -18.06
C SER A 204 -48.97 36.07 -18.81
N LEU A 205 -48.28 36.91 -19.60
CA LEU A 205 -47.02 36.54 -20.25
C LEU A 205 -45.89 36.29 -19.23
N GLU A 206 -45.80 37.11 -18.20
CA GLU A 206 -44.79 36.94 -17.15
C GLU A 206 -45.03 35.65 -16.37
N ILE A 207 -46.24 35.30 -16.03
CA ILE A 207 -46.59 34.01 -15.42
C ILE A 207 -46.13 32.84 -16.31
N ALA A 208 -46.41 32.89 -17.61
CA ALA A 208 -45.98 31.85 -18.55
C ALA A 208 -44.45 31.71 -18.62
N ARG A 209 -43.70 32.83 -18.47
CA ARG A 209 -42.25 32.79 -18.38
C ARG A 209 -41.74 32.15 -17.08
N GLN A 210 -42.41 32.46 -15.97
CA GLN A 210 -42.07 31.82 -14.69
C GLN A 210 -42.35 30.31 -14.69
N ASP A 211 -43.45 29.90 -15.38
CA ASP A 211 -43.79 28.48 -15.58
C ASP A 211 -42.66 27.77 -16.37
N LEU A 212 -42.17 28.38 -17.46
CA LEU A 212 -40.99 27.84 -18.19
C LEU A 212 -39.78 27.75 -17.32
N GLN A 213 -39.48 28.78 -16.50
CA GLN A 213 -38.33 28.76 -15.58
C GLN A 213 -38.45 27.59 -14.56
N THR A 214 -39.69 27.33 -14.08
CA THR A 214 -39.93 26.17 -13.19
C THR A 214 -39.60 24.84 -13.85
N VAL A 215 -39.97 24.68 -15.14
CA VAL A 215 -39.61 23.49 -15.93
C VAL A 215 -38.09 23.35 -16.09
N VAL A 216 -37.38 24.46 -16.34
CA VAL A 216 -35.94 24.48 -16.49
C VAL A 216 -35.23 24.06 -15.18
N VAL A 217 -35.67 24.58 -14.04
CA VAL A 217 -35.15 24.20 -12.71
C VAL A 217 -35.44 22.71 -12.41
N ASN A 218 -36.68 22.26 -12.71
CA ASN A 218 -37.06 20.86 -12.52
C ASN A 218 -36.18 19.90 -13.35
N ARG A 219 -35.79 20.30 -14.56
CA ARG A 219 -34.86 19.54 -15.40
C ARG A 219 -33.54 19.26 -14.66
N GLY A 220 -32.93 20.27 -14.03
CA GLY A 220 -31.70 20.10 -13.26
C GLY A 220 -31.86 19.07 -12.14
N SER A 221 -32.99 19.07 -11.45
CA SER A 221 -33.32 18.07 -10.43
C SER A 221 -33.39 16.65 -11.01
N LEU A 222 -34.00 16.48 -12.19
CA LEU A 222 -34.08 15.17 -12.83
C LEU A 222 -32.75 14.71 -13.44
N GLU A 223 -31.94 15.61 -13.95
CA GLU A 223 -30.59 15.30 -14.37
C GLU A 223 -29.76 14.77 -13.19
N ALA A 224 -29.85 15.39 -12.01
CA ALA A 224 -29.23 14.89 -10.79
C ALA A 224 -29.74 13.50 -10.35
N ALA A 225 -31.08 13.27 -10.52
CA ALA A 225 -31.69 11.98 -10.24
C ALA A 225 -31.20 10.87 -11.19
N VAL A 226 -30.98 11.18 -12.47
CA VAL A 226 -30.37 10.27 -13.45
C VAL A 226 -28.93 9.94 -13.04
N ALA A 227 -28.12 10.95 -12.72
CA ALA A 227 -26.73 10.74 -12.28
C ALA A 227 -26.63 9.87 -11.02
N ASN A 228 -27.55 10.04 -10.07
CA ASN A 228 -27.65 9.20 -8.88
C ASN A 228 -28.01 7.74 -9.23
N ALA A 229 -28.95 7.53 -10.13
CA ALA A 229 -29.32 6.20 -10.59
C ALA A 229 -28.19 5.51 -11.38
N GLU A 230 -27.42 6.27 -12.18
CA GLU A 230 -26.20 5.77 -12.85
C GLU A 230 -25.13 5.32 -11.84
N ALA A 231 -24.91 6.10 -10.78
CA ALA A 231 -24.01 5.72 -9.71
C ALA A 231 -24.46 4.42 -9.01
N ALA A 232 -25.75 4.23 -8.79
CA ALA A 232 -26.29 2.99 -8.24
C ALA A 232 -26.08 1.78 -9.17
N VAL A 233 -26.21 1.97 -10.49
CA VAL A 233 -25.87 0.92 -11.48
C VAL A 233 -24.39 0.57 -11.44
N GLN A 234 -23.49 1.55 -11.33
CA GLN A 234 -22.04 1.30 -11.22
C GLN A 234 -21.70 0.52 -9.95
N LEU A 235 -22.31 0.88 -8.82
CA LEU A 235 -22.12 0.13 -7.56
C LEU A 235 -22.57 -1.33 -7.72
N ALA A 236 -23.74 -1.58 -8.28
CA ALA A 236 -24.26 -2.94 -8.52
C ALA A 236 -23.37 -3.74 -9.49
N ARG A 237 -22.75 -3.08 -10.50
CA ARG A 237 -21.75 -3.71 -11.40
C ARG A 237 -20.48 -4.10 -10.66
N ILE A 238 -19.98 -3.23 -9.78
CA ILE A 238 -18.81 -3.52 -8.95
C ILE A 238 -19.10 -4.72 -8.06
N ASP A 239 -20.26 -4.75 -7.38
CA ASP A 239 -20.67 -5.88 -6.55
C ASP A 239 -20.73 -7.17 -7.36
N LEU A 240 -21.33 -7.14 -8.55
CA LEU A 240 -21.36 -8.30 -9.43
C LEU A 240 -19.96 -8.73 -9.87
N SER A 241 -19.05 -7.80 -10.17
CA SER A 241 -17.67 -8.13 -10.52
C SER A 241 -16.93 -8.78 -9.35
N ASN A 242 -17.17 -8.32 -8.12
CA ASN A 242 -16.55 -8.82 -6.90
C ASN A 242 -17.03 -10.23 -6.49
N THR A 243 -18.09 -10.75 -7.13
CA THR A 243 -18.45 -12.19 -6.98
C THR A 243 -17.40 -13.11 -7.61
N ARG A 244 -16.53 -12.59 -8.47
CA ARG A 244 -15.43 -13.29 -9.12
C ARG A 244 -14.12 -12.90 -8.45
N VAL A 245 -13.63 -13.75 -7.58
CA VAL A 245 -12.33 -13.55 -6.92
C VAL A 245 -11.24 -14.00 -7.89
N VAL A 246 -10.42 -13.06 -8.33
CA VAL A 246 -9.33 -13.29 -9.30
C VAL A 246 -7.95 -13.07 -8.68
N ALA A 247 -6.93 -13.67 -9.28
CA ALA A 247 -5.54 -13.47 -8.86
C ALA A 247 -5.09 -12.02 -9.16
N PRO A 248 -4.57 -11.27 -8.16
CA PRO A 248 -4.12 -9.90 -8.35
C PRO A 248 -2.78 -9.79 -9.10
N ARG A 249 -2.01 -10.87 -9.14
CA ARG A 249 -0.69 -10.98 -9.81
C ARG A 249 -0.35 -12.43 -10.09
N ASP A 250 0.70 -12.65 -10.87
CA ASP A 250 1.25 -13.99 -11.13
C ASP A 250 1.85 -14.58 -9.85
N GLY A 251 1.74 -15.90 -9.68
CA GLY A 251 2.30 -16.60 -8.54
C GLY A 251 1.78 -18.02 -8.37
N GLN A 252 2.23 -18.67 -7.34
CA GLN A 252 1.80 -20.01 -6.95
C GLN A 252 0.80 -19.90 -5.78
N LEU A 253 -0.32 -20.61 -5.89
CA LEU A 253 -1.28 -20.72 -4.80
C LEU A 253 -0.72 -21.56 -3.65
N GLY A 254 -1.10 -21.21 -2.44
CA GLY A 254 -0.94 -22.05 -1.28
C GLY A 254 -2.06 -23.10 -1.18
N GLN A 255 -2.32 -23.56 0.03
CA GLN A 255 -3.46 -24.45 0.30
C GLN A 255 -4.77 -23.66 0.19
N ILE A 256 -5.76 -24.24 -0.46
CA ILE A 256 -7.11 -23.69 -0.63
C ILE A 256 -7.96 -24.05 0.58
N GLY A 257 -8.33 -23.02 1.36
CA GLY A 257 -9.13 -23.18 2.59
C GLY A 257 -10.64 -23.28 2.36
N VAL A 258 -11.11 -23.11 1.11
CA VAL A 258 -12.52 -23.05 0.76
C VAL A 258 -12.93 -24.21 -0.15
N ARG A 259 -14.21 -24.61 -0.08
CA ARG A 259 -14.78 -25.71 -0.89
C ARG A 259 -16.09 -25.25 -1.54
N LEU A 260 -16.46 -25.92 -2.63
CA LEU A 260 -17.76 -25.75 -3.30
C LEU A 260 -18.91 -25.84 -2.28
N GLY A 261 -19.85 -24.93 -2.33
CA GLY A 261 -21.02 -24.87 -1.44
C GLY A 261 -20.75 -24.26 -0.06
N ALA A 262 -19.50 -23.94 0.29
CA ALA A 262 -19.18 -23.26 1.54
C ALA A 262 -19.71 -21.82 1.53
N TYR A 263 -20.18 -21.35 2.68
CA TYR A 263 -20.51 -19.93 2.86
C TYR A 263 -19.28 -19.18 3.34
N VAL A 264 -18.95 -18.06 2.69
CA VAL A 264 -17.81 -17.22 3.03
C VAL A 264 -18.26 -15.79 3.34
N ASN A 265 -17.60 -15.19 4.32
CA ASN A 265 -17.83 -13.78 4.67
C ASN A 265 -16.82 -12.89 3.96
N SER A 266 -17.18 -11.63 3.78
CA SER A 266 -16.24 -10.59 3.32
C SER A 266 -14.99 -10.54 4.20
N GLY A 267 -13.79 -10.53 3.58
CA GLY A 267 -12.51 -10.54 4.26
C GLY A 267 -12.04 -11.91 4.78
N ALA A 268 -12.82 -12.98 4.62
CA ALA A 268 -12.39 -14.33 4.99
C ALA A 268 -11.18 -14.77 4.13
N GLN A 269 -10.21 -15.44 4.76
CA GLN A 269 -9.08 -15.98 4.02
C GLN A 269 -9.51 -17.21 3.21
N LEU A 270 -9.44 -17.13 1.89
CA LEU A 270 -9.73 -18.26 0.99
C LEU A 270 -8.48 -19.07 0.67
N MET A 271 -7.42 -18.40 0.34
CA MET A 271 -6.12 -18.98 -0.02
C MET A 271 -5.02 -17.91 0.06
N ALA A 272 -3.77 -18.35 -0.03
CA ALA A 272 -2.62 -17.48 -0.12
C ALA A 272 -2.01 -17.55 -1.52
N LEU A 273 -1.52 -16.43 -2.04
CA LEU A 273 -0.77 -16.32 -3.29
C LEU A 273 0.68 -15.94 -2.98
N VAL A 274 1.61 -16.74 -3.47
CA VAL A 274 3.06 -16.55 -3.32
C VAL A 274 3.63 -16.14 -4.67
N PRO A 275 4.00 -14.89 -4.87
CA PRO A 275 4.65 -14.43 -6.09
C PRO A 275 6.07 -14.99 -6.22
N ASP A 276 6.63 -14.91 -7.43
CA ASP A 276 7.98 -15.38 -7.69
C ASP A 276 9.08 -14.50 -7.05
N GLN A 277 8.73 -13.28 -6.67
CA GLN A 277 9.67 -12.35 -6.07
C GLN A 277 10.06 -12.78 -4.66
N LYS A 278 11.32 -13.19 -4.49
CA LYS A 278 11.87 -13.72 -3.25
C LYS A 278 13.13 -12.94 -2.87
N TRP A 279 13.39 -12.84 -1.57
CA TRP A 279 14.60 -12.24 -1.01
C TRP A 279 14.99 -12.98 0.26
N VAL A 280 16.17 -12.73 0.77
CA VAL A 280 16.62 -13.28 2.04
C VAL A 280 16.63 -12.16 3.09
N ILE A 281 16.17 -12.45 4.29
CA ILE A 281 16.36 -11.61 5.47
C ILE A 281 17.40 -12.30 6.35
N ALA A 282 18.56 -11.67 6.48
CA ALA A 282 19.64 -12.10 7.32
C ALA A 282 19.69 -11.24 8.59
N ASN A 283 19.55 -11.87 9.77
CA ASN A 283 19.61 -11.18 11.04
C ASN A 283 21.06 -11.24 11.57
N LEU A 284 21.84 -10.20 11.30
CA LEU A 284 23.22 -10.05 11.73
C LEU A 284 23.29 -9.53 13.17
N LYS A 285 24.32 -9.91 13.92
CA LYS A 285 24.57 -9.32 15.23
C LYS A 285 24.98 -7.87 15.07
N GLU A 286 24.63 -7.01 16.02
CA GLU A 286 25.04 -5.59 16.03
C GLU A 286 26.55 -5.42 15.84
N THR A 287 27.35 -6.32 16.43
CA THR A 287 28.82 -6.32 16.32
C THR A 287 29.35 -6.60 14.91
N GLN A 288 28.54 -7.19 14.03
CA GLN A 288 28.88 -7.48 12.63
C GLN A 288 28.53 -6.33 11.68
N MET A 289 27.72 -5.38 12.14
CA MET A 289 27.16 -4.31 11.29
C MET A 289 28.18 -3.23 10.91
N ASP A 290 29.29 -3.12 11.64
CA ASP A 290 30.32 -2.11 11.37
C ASP A 290 30.87 -2.16 9.93
N LYS A 291 30.98 -3.37 9.36
CA LYS A 291 31.55 -3.62 8.04
C LYS A 291 30.51 -3.82 6.93
N VAL A 292 29.22 -3.99 7.28
CA VAL A 292 28.17 -4.30 6.31
C VAL A 292 27.62 -3.03 5.68
N ARG A 293 27.57 -2.98 4.35
CA ARG A 293 27.08 -1.84 3.57
C ARG A 293 26.11 -2.32 2.48
N VAL A 294 25.21 -1.43 2.06
CA VAL A 294 24.32 -1.67 0.92
C VAL A 294 25.17 -1.81 -0.36
N GLY A 295 24.81 -2.75 -1.22
CA GLY A 295 25.49 -3.06 -2.47
C GLY A 295 26.56 -4.15 -2.36
N GLN A 296 26.97 -4.55 -1.16
CA GLN A 296 27.97 -5.60 -1.00
C GLN A 296 27.47 -6.96 -1.55
N PRO A 297 28.36 -7.75 -2.17
CA PRO A 297 28.02 -9.08 -2.63
C PRO A 297 27.77 -10.00 -1.43
N ALA A 298 26.73 -10.80 -1.56
CA ALA A 298 26.34 -11.78 -0.56
C ALA A 298 26.15 -13.14 -1.24
N SER A 299 26.41 -14.19 -0.50
CA SER A 299 26.04 -15.54 -0.91
C SER A 299 25.29 -16.23 0.22
N PHE A 300 24.39 -17.13 -0.14
CA PHE A 300 23.69 -17.90 0.86
C PHE A 300 23.53 -19.35 0.42
N THR A 301 23.56 -20.23 1.38
CA THR A 301 23.29 -21.66 1.18
C THR A 301 21.95 -22.03 1.79
N VAL A 302 21.21 -22.88 1.09
CA VAL A 302 19.87 -23.29 1.48
C VAL A 302 19.90 -24.75 1.95
N ASP A 303 19.54 -24.98 3.22
CA ASP A 303 19.60 -26.31 3.84
C ASP A 303 18.70 -27.31 3.12
N ALA A 304 17.47 -26.90 2.77
CA ALA A 304 16.50 -27.72 2.08
C ALA A 304 16.89 -28.12 0.64
N LEU A 305 17.91 -27.48 0.07
CA LEU A 305 18.40 -27.72 -1.29
C LEU A 305 19.83 -28.35 -1.30
N GLY A 306 20.16 -29.12 -0.25
CA GLY A 306 21.46 -29.79 -0.14
C GLY A 306 22.63 -28.81 -0.03
N HIS A 307 22.47 -27.73 0.72
CA HIS A 307 23.45 -26.65 0.90
C HIS A 307 23.87 -25.97 -0.41
N ARG A 308 22.97 -25.93 -1.41
CA ARG A 308 23.25 -25.23 -2.65
C ARG A 308 23.46 -23.74 -2.40
N ARG A 309 24.50 -23.20 -3.02
CA ARG A 309 24.89 -21.81 -2.91
C ARG A 309 24.18 -20.95 -3.95
N PHE A 310 23.63 -19.85 -3.50
CA PHE A 310 23.05 -18.79 -4.33
C PHE A 310 23.79 -17.49 -4.08
N LEU A 311 23.78 -16.61 -5.07
CA LEU A 311 24.39 -15.29 -5.04
C LEU A 311 23.31 -14.22 -4.92
N GLY A 312 23.68 -13.10 -4.35
CA GLY A 312 22.83 -11.95 -4.16
C GLY A 312 23.61 -10.74 -3.68
N HIS A 313 22.92 -9.65 -3.41
CA HIS A 313 23.52 -8.40 -2.93
C HIS A 313 22.74 -7.85 -1.75
N VAL A 314 23.41 -7.15 -0.86
CA VAL A 314 22.77 -6.40 0.21
C VAL A 314 21.94 -5.27 -0.39
N GLU A 315 20.62 -5.40 -0.34
CA GLU A 315 19.69 -4.40 -0.89
C GLU A 315 19.44 -3.28 0.10
N ARG A 316 19.13 -3.65 1.35
CA ARG A 316 18.75 -2.70 2.41
C ARG A 316 19.14 -3.23 3.78
N ILE A 317 19.43 -2.30 4.67
CA ILE A 317 19.69 -2.56 6.09
C ILE A 317 18.52 -1.95 6.88
N SER A 318 18.03 -2.68 7.87
CA SER A 318 16.96 -2.18 8.75
C SER A 318 17.42 -0.93 9.51
N PRO A 319 16.57 0.10 9.65
CA PRO A 319 16.91 1.29 10.43
C PRO A 319 16.94 1.06 11.95
N ALA A 320 16.42 -0.08 12.43
CA ALA A 320 16.38 -0.44 13.83
C ALA A 320 16.60 -1.95 14.02
N THR A 321 16.88 -2.36 15.25
CA THR A 321 17.02 -3.78 15.61
C THR A 321 15.68 -4.50 15.58
N GLY A 322 15.71 -5.83 15.48
CA GLY A 322 14.48 -6.64 15.46
C GLY A 322 13.63 -6.53 16.71
N SER A 323 14.25 -6.24 17.86
CA SER A 323 13.55 -6.04 19.13
C SER A 323 12.69 -4.77 19.16
N GLU A 324 13.10 -3.71 18.47
CA GLU A 324 12.36 -2.45 18.41
C GLU A 324 11.04 -2.58 17.65
N PHE A 325 10.98 -3.48 16.68
CA PHE A 325 9.76 -3.78 15.91
C PHE A 325 8.91 -4.91 16.53
N SER A 326 9.30 -5.42 17.71
CA SER A 326 8.51 -6.45 18.39
C SER A 326 7.30 -5.85 19.10
N LEU A 327 6.13 -6.47 18.93
CA LEU A 327 4.91 -6.10 19.67
C LEU A 327 5.01 -6.31 21.18
N LEU A 328 5.94 -7.17 21.64
CA LEU A 328 6.25 -7.41 23.03
C LEU A 328 7.65 -6.87 23.30
N GLN A 329 7.72 -5.67 23.84
CA GLN A 329 8.98 -5.15 24.38
C GLN A 329 9.35 -5.94 25.63
N ALA A 330 10.57 -6.46 25.69
CA ALA A 330 11.09 -7.08 26.89
C ALA A 330 11.36 -5.97 27.92
N ASP A 331 10.38 -5.71 28.78
CA ASP A 331 10.51 -4.79 29.90
C ASP A 331 11.31 -5.47 31.03
N ASN A 332 12.51 -4.97 31.32
CA ASN A 332 13.30 -5.42 32.44
C ASN A 332 12.85 -4.71 33.72
N ALA A 333 11.67 -5.08 34.24
CA ALA A 333 11.07 -4.54 35.46
C ALA A 333 11.93 -4.74 36.72
N THR A 334 13.03 -5.52 36.67
CA THR A 334 13.86 -5.89 37.84
C THR A 334 15.14 -5.07 38.00
N GLY A 335 15.39 -4.06 37.16
CA GLY A 335 16.51 -3.12 37.35
C GLY A 335 17.92 -3.66 37.01
N ASN A 336 18.08 -4.91 36.63
CA ASN A 336 19.36 -5.46 36.19
C ASN A 336 19.44 -5.41 34.65
N PHE A 337 20.21 -4.44 34.14
CA PHE A 337 20.46 -4.35 32.69
C PHE A 337 21.50 -5.39 32.26
N VAL A 338 21.06 -6.42 31.54
CA VAL A 338 21.96 -7.37 30.87
C VAL A 338 22.07 -6.96 29.41
N LYS A 339 23.26 -6.60 28.96
CA LYS A 339 23.54 -6.29 27.55
C LYS A 339 23.42 -7.56 26.71
N ILE A 340 22.29 -7.74 26.03
CA ILE A 340 22.05 -8.81 25.05
C ILE A 340 22.37 -8.25 23.66
N ALA A 341 23.23 -8.97 22.92
CA ALA A 341 23.57 -8.57 21.55
C ALA A 341 22.31 -8.56 20.66
N GLN A 342 21.91 -7.39 20.22
CA GLN A 342 20.76 -7.18 19.35
C GLN A 342 21.07 -7.66 17.93
N ARG A 343 20.02 -7.95 17.14
CA ARG A 343 20.15 -8.34 15.74
C ARG A 343 19.52 -7.30 14.84
N VAL A 344 20.24 -6.98 13.76
CA VAL A 344 19.78 -6.03 12.73
C VAL A 344 19.39 -6.82 11.49
N PRO A 345 18.15 -6.76 11.03
CA PRO A 345 17.73 -7.39 9.78
C PRO A 345 18.38 -6.73 8.57
N VAL A 346 18.97 -7.53 7.71
CA VAL A 346 19.54 -7.12 6.42
C VAL A 346 18.81 -7.85 5.31
N ARG A 347 18.29 -7.09 4.35
CA ARG A 347 17.62 -7.63 3.17
C ARG A 347 18.63 -7.85 2.05
N ILE A 348 18.63 -9.06 1.51
CA ILE A 348 19.50 -9.49 0.41
C ILE A 348 18.63 -9.92 -0.76
N THR A 349 18.88 -9.35 -1.92
CA THR A 349 18.25 -9.81 -3.18
C THR A 349 18.84 -11.14 -3.61
N VAL A 350 18.07 -11.89 -4.36
CA VAL A 350 18.53 -13.08 -5.08
C VAL A 350 18.83 -12.66 -6.52
N ASP A 351 20.05 -12.88 -6.99
CA ASP A 351 20.42 -12.50 -8.35
C ASP A 351 19.63 -13.34 -9.37
N PRO A 352 19.17 -12.73 -10.47
CA PRO A 352 18.36 -13.42 -11.47
C PRO A 352 19.18 -14.46 -12.25
N GLY A 353 18.48 -15.44 -12.84
CA GLY A 353 19.09 -16.42 -13.75
C GLY A 353 19.88 -17.53 -13.08
N GLN A 354 19.83 -17.67 -11.76
CA GLN A 354 20.52 -18.76 -11.07
C GLN A 354 19.73 -20.07 -11.18
N PRO A 355 20.41 -21.20 -11.47
CA PRO A 355 19.75 -22.49 -11.58
C PRO A 355 19.07 -22.88 -10.25
N GLU A 356 17.85 -23.38 -10.36
CA GLU A 356 16.99 -23.79 -9.23
C GLU A 356 16.54 -22.66 -8.27
N SER A 357 16.73 -21.38 -8.62
CA SER A 357 16.18 -20.26 -7.85
C SER A 357 14.64 -20.34 -7.73
N GLU A 358 13.98 -20.97 -8.69
CA GLU A 358 12.52 -21.25 -8.66
C GLU A 358 12.11 -22.17 -7.50
N ARG A 359 13.03 -23.03 -7.02
CA ARG A 359 12.78 -23.95 -5.89
C ARG A 359 12.86 -23.28 -4.54
N LEU A 360 13.35 -22.06 -4.43
CA LEU A 360 13.32 -21.29 -3.21
C LEU A 360 11.86 -21.09 -2.76
N ARG A 361 11.59 -21.30 -1.48
CA ARG A 361 10.27 -21.08 -0.88
C ARG A 361 10.40 -20.14 0.32
N PRO A 362 9.49 -19.18 0.48
CA PRO A 362 9.42 -18.38 1.71
C PRO A 362 9.36 -19.30 2.95
N GLY A 363 10.14 -18.97 3.96
CA GLY A 363 10.26 -19.76 5.19
C GLY A 363 11.43 -20.75 5.22
N MET A 364 12.14 -20.97 4.10
CA MET A 364 13.35 -21.80 4.11
C MET A 364 14.46 -21.14 4.90
N SER A 365 15.13 -21.91 5.76
CA SER A 365 16.33 -21.50 6.49
C SER A 365 17.54 -21.46 5.56
N VAL A 366 18.39 -20.47 5.75
CA VAL A 366 19.59 -20.27 4.94
C VAL A 366 20.76 -19.78 5.82
N VAL A 367 21.97 -20.13 5.43
CA VAL A 367 23.19 -19.57 5.98
C VAL A 367 23.69 -18.50 5.02
N VAL A 368 23.80 -17.27 5.49
CA VAL A 368 24.22 -16.11 4.69
C VAL A 368 25.65 -15.75 5.01
N SER A 369 26.41 -15.46 3.96
CA SER A 369 27.78 -14.92 4.03
C SER A 369 27.85 -13.65 3.19
N ILE A 370 28.18 -12.51 3.83
CA ILE A 370 28.35 -11.22 3.19
C ILE A 370 29.84 -10.94 3.06
N ASP A 371 30.30 -10.67 1.85
CA ASP A 371 31.68 -10.29 1.61
C ASP A 371 31.86 -8.79 1.87
N THR A 372 32.62 -8.48 2.91
CA THR A 372 32.92 -7.11 3.34
C THR A 372 34.27 -6.61 2.85
N ALA A 373 35.00 -7.41 2.01
CA ALA A 373 36.33 -7.06 1.49
C ALA A 373 36.26 -6.01 0.37
N GLY A 374 35.08 -5.79 -0.24
CA GLY A 374 34.88 -4.86 -1.34
C GLY A 374 34.72 -3.42 -0.88
N GLU A 375 35.68 -2.55 -1.31
CA GLU A 375 35.64 -1.08 -1.34
C GLU A 375 35.80 -0.32 -0.02
N HIS A 376 37.03 -0.21 0.41
CA HIS A 376 37.53 1.05 0.96
C HIS A 376 37.85 1.99 -0.22
N GLY A 377 36.87 2.68 -0.78
CA GLY A 377 37.17 3.63 -1.84
C GLY A 377 35.92 4.10 -2.58
N GLN A 378 35.20 5.02 -2.00
CA GLN A 378 34.57 6.19 -2.63
C GLN A 378 33.43 6.70 -1.74
N SER A 379 33.80 7.51 -0.78
CA SER A 379 32.90 8.53 -0.23
C SER A 379 33.74 9.74 0.13
N GLN A 380 33.78 10.69 -0.78
CA GLN A 380 33.92 12.10 -0.47
C GLN A 380 32.63 12.80 -0.84
#